data_b0241cd513b9b6db13597e803e02c7f0
#
_entry.id   b0241cd513b9b6db13597e803e02c7f0
#
_cell.length_a   1.000
_cell.length_b   1.000
_cell.length_c   1.000
_cell.angle_alpha   90.00
_cell.angle_beta   90.00
_cell.angle_gamma   90.00
#
_symmetry.space_group_name_H-M   'P 1'
#
loop_
_entity.id
_entity.type
_entity.pdbx_description
1 polymer ?
#
loop_
_entity_poly.entity_id
_entity_poly.type
_entity_poly.pdbx_seq_one_letter_code
_entity_poly.pdbx_strand_id
1 'polypeptide(L)'
;WNDVTNATADQVFTFDDNYPPQIFVFNELLIVNPATDAPPQFTNASVGAGSLAELPNWINDSSNQPIICRILKGFNTRLIAMNVKEEHGAGTSDDVYQPIDLLFSSTITTIASLAAAQWTASSTNTAGDAFLNDTPGKILDGGQLGEFFIAYKSDSVVRIRETGDSFVLAIESIFEDDGIYSTRCFANIGNSQHLVVGNYGVYIHDGQSQKQDIAKDLFKDTMYALVKPAERNRAFVFQQTRDKEVWFCLPSNSNSTTGCDIAFVYDYDTGKIHKRTLPGISDLFETELNGELKIYGTKSGTKLQVLSNTVLEADGFFERTDDNLTNNSIMKHINRIHVTAKGTCKLAITGTKNLSDSKSYTDITFNPATDYKVDTRTSGRFMNLRVTMNGATNPELTKLQFDIKVIGVR
;
A
#
# COMPACT_ATOMS: atom_id res chain seq x y z
N TRP A 1 -3.99 -27.50 -2.67
CA TRP A 1 -4.80 -26.42 -3.24
C TRP A 1 -5.98 -27.08 -3.95
N ASN A 2 -7.19 -26.84 -3.50
CA ASN A 2 -8.36 -27.21 -4.27
C ASN A 2 -8.66 -26.06 -5.23
N ASP A 3 -8.88 -26.38 -6.48
CA ASP A 3 -9.30 -25.41 -7.48
C ASP A 3 -10.72 -24.97 -7.13
N VAL A 4 -10.89 -23.69 -6.79
CA VAL A 4 -12.18 -23.10 -6.48
C VAL A 4 -12.69 -22.50 -7.77
N THR A 5 -13.31 -23.31 -8.61
CA THR A 5 -13.96 -22.89 -9.85
C THR A 5 -15.47 -22.74 -9.64
N ASN A 6 -16.11 -21.94 -10.46
CA ASN A 6 -17.57 -21.82 -10.46
C ASN A 6 -18.18 -23.16 -10.92
N ALA A 7 -19.19 -23.66 -10.19
CA ALA A 7 -19.92 -24.90 -10.54
C ALA A 7 -20.69 -24.83 -11.86
N THR A 8 -20.93 -23.63 -12.38
CA THR A 8 -21.55 -23.37 -13.68
C THR A 8 -20.44 -22.99 -14.67
N ALA A 9 -19.89 -24.00 -15.32
CA ALA A 9 -18.94 -23.96 -16.44
C ALA A 9 -18.37 -22.61 -16.84
N ASP A 10 -17.04 -22.45 -16.65
CA ASP A 10 -16.19 -21.53 -17.41
C ASP A 10 -16.47 -20.01 -17.32
N GLN A 11 -16.85 -19.48 -16.16
CA GLN A 11 -16.77 -18.02 -15.99
C GLN A 11 -15.29 -17.60 -15.92
N VAL A 12 -14.75 -17.24 -17.06
CA VAL A 12 -13.47 -16.54 -17.13
C VAL A 12 -13.71 -15.11 -16.67
N PHE A 13 -13.26 -14.80 -15.46
CA PHE A 13 -13.27 -13.40 -15.00
C PHE A 13 -12.30 -12.58 -15.85
N THR A 14 -12.79 -11.51 -16.44
CA THR A 14 -11.92 -10.47 -17.01
C THR A 14 -11.46 -9.57 -15.87
N PHE A 15 -10.17 -9.22 -15.85
CA PHE A 15 -9.60 -8.36 -14.83
C PHE A 15 -9.26 -6.99 -15.40
N ASP A 16 -9.49 -5.94 -14.61
CA ASP A 16 -9.12 -4.56 -14.93
C ASP A 16 -7.94 -4.15 -14.04
N ASP A 17 -6.84 -3.72 -14.62
CA ASP A 17 -5.67 -3.22 -13.89
C ASP A 17 -5.99 -2.05 -12.94
N ASN A 18 -7.07 -1.29 -13.22
CA ASN A 18 -7.51 -0.18 -12.38
C ASN A 18 -8.28 -0.63 -11.13
N TYR A 19 -8.95 -1.79 -11.24
CA TYR A 19 -9.75 -2.36 -10.16
C TYR A 19 -9.47 -3.85 -10.07
N PRO A 20 -8.42 -4.24 -9.37
CA PRO A 20 -8.07 -5.65 -9.20
C PRO A 20 -9.16 -6.38 -8.42
N PRO A 21 -9.32 -7.70 -8.63
CA PRO A 21 -10.28 -8.51 -7.92
C PRO A 21 -10.00 -8.44 -6.42
N GLN A 22 -11.06 -8.52 -5.64
CA GLN A 22 -10.99 -8.48 -4.18
C GLN A 22 -11.40 -9.82 -3.61
N ILE A 23 -10.60 -10.33 -2.70
CA ILE A 23 -10.87 -11.58 -1.99
C ILE A 23 -10.74 -11.31 -0.51
N PHE A 24 -11.79 -11.56 0.25
CA PHE A 24 -11.79 -11.33 1.69
C PHE A 24 -12.76 -12.27 2.41
N VAL A 25 -12.57 -12.41 3.71
CA VAL A 25 -13.47 -13.19 4.57
C VAL A 25 -14.41 -12.24 5.30
N PHE A 26 -15.68 -12.55 5.23
CA PHE A 26 -16.73 -11.82 5.94
C PHE A 26 -17.71 -12.81 6.57
N ASN A 27 -17.83 -12.82 7.91
CA ASN A 27 -18.70 -13.73 8.66
C ASN A 27 -18.60 -15.20 8.21
N GLU A 28 -17.38 -15.75 8.20
CA GLU A 28 -17.06 -17.12 7.76
C GLU A 28 -17.29 -17.41 6.26
N LEU A 29 -17.61 -16.40 5.48
CA LEU A 29 -17.76 -16.48 4.02
C LEU A 29 -16.49 -15.98 3.35
N LEU A 30 -15.96 -16.76 2.42
CA LEU A 30 -14.99 -16.24 1.47
C LEU A 30 -15.75 -15.54 0.36
N ILE A 31 -15.54 -14.25 0.20
CA ILE A 31 -16.17 -13.43 -0.83
C ILE A 31 -15.13 -13.09 -1.88
N VAL A 32 -15.51 -13.22 -3.13
CA VAL A 32 -14.73 -12.86 -4.32
C VAL A 32 -15.52 -11.81 -5.11
N ASN A 33 -15.00 -10.60 -5.18
CA ASN A 33 -15.51 -9.58 -6.07
C ASN A 33 -14.58 -9.46 -7.28
N PRO A 34 -15.04 -9.81 -8.50
CA PRO A 34 -14.23 -9.70 -9.72
C PRO A 34 -13.85 -8.26 -10.05
N ALA A 35 -14.62 -7.28 -9.54
CA ALA A 35 -14.48 -5.84 -9.79
C ALA A 35 -14.63 -5.43 -11.27
N THR A 36 -15.16 -6.30 -12.09
CA THR A 36 -15.48 -6.10 -13.52
C THR A 36 -16.95 -6.42 -13.80
N ASP A 37 -17.29 -6.82 -15.00
CA ASP A 37 -18.66 -7.02 -15.45
C ASP A 37 -19.30 -8.35 -14.97
N ALA A 38 -18.95 -8.78 -13.74
CA ALA A 38 -19.54 -9.95 -13.11
C ALA A 38 -19.93 -9.63 -11.65
N PRO A 39 -21.04 -10.19 -11.15
CA PRO A 39 -21.46 -9.99 -9.78
C PRO A 39 -20.50 -10.64 -8.78
N PRO A 40 -20.44 -10.14 -7.55
CA PRO A 40 -19.67 -10.75 -6.48
C PRO A 40 -20.15 -12.18 -6.19
N GLN A 41 -19.20 -13.03 -5.83
CA GLN A 41 -19.44 -14.43 -5.53
C GLN A 41 -18.98 -14.79 -4.12
N PHE A 42 -19.48 -15.89 -3.59
CA PHE A 42 -19.06 -16.38 -2.28
C PHE A 42 -18.92 -17.89 -2.27
N THR A 43 -18.16 -18.39 -1.32
CA THR A 43 -18.15 -19.82 -0.98
C THR A 43 -18.08 -20.00 0.54
N ASN A 44 -18.65 -21.12 0.99
CA ASN A 44 -18.56 -21.62 2.34
C ASN A 44 -18.69 -23.16 2.34
N ALA A 45 -18.67 -23.76 3.51
CA ALA A 45 -18.83 -25.22 3.65
C ALA A 45 -20.17 -25.76 3.08
N SER A 46 -21.21 -24.92 2.97
CA SER A 46 -22.54 -25.29 2.48
C SER A 46 -22.69 -25.21 0.96
N VAL A 47 -21.85 -24.43 0.28
CA VAL A 47 -21.87 -24.28 -1.20
C VAL A 47 -21.24 -25.48 -1.91
N GLY A 48 -20.54 -26.32 -1.16
CA GLY A 48 -19.80 -27.46 -1.70
C GLY A 48 -18.32 -27.13 -1.90
N ALA A 49 -17.46 -28.11 -1.63
CA ALA A 49 -16.03 -27.94 -1.76
C ALA A 49 -15.64 -27.59 -3.19
N GLY A 50 -15.05 -26.42 -3.38
CA GLY A 50 -14.53 -26.00 -4.67
C GLY A 50 -15.50 -25.22 -5.57
N SER A 51 -16.65 -24.77 -5.06
CA SER A 51 -17.62 -23.99 -5.84
C SER A 51 -17.75 -22.57 -5.34
N LEU A 52 -17.92 -21.62 -6.26
CA LEU A 52 -18.37 -20.25 -6.03
C LEU A 52 -19.81 -20.11 -6.46
N ALA A 53 -20.61 -19.37 -5.68
CA ALA A 53 -21.98 -19.01 -6.02
C ALA A 53 -22.12 -17.50 -6.00
N GLU A 54 -23.00 -16.95 -6.80
CA GLU A 54 -23.33 -15.52 -6.74
C GLU A 54 -23.91 -15.14 -5.38
N LEU A 55 -23.62 -13.93 -4.92
CA LEU A 55 -24.23 -13.43 -3.68
C LEU A 55 -25.75 -13.40 -3.85
N PRO A 56 -26.52 -14.01 -2.92
CA PRO A 56 -27.97 -14.06 -3.03
C PRO A 56 -28.57 -12.66 -2.95
N ASN A 57 -29.65 -12.47 -3.70
CA ASN A 57 -30.39 -11.19 -3.80
C ASN A 57 -29.54 -9.99 -4.25
N TRP A 58 -28.40 -10.25 -4.89
CA TRP A 58 -27.52 -9.23 -5.46
C TRP A 58 -28.07 -8.74 -6.80
N ILE A 59 -29.24 -8.16 -6.75
CA ILE A 59 -30.03 -7.74 -7.91
C ILE A 59 -30.67 -6.37 -7.69
N ASN A 60 -30.89 -5.65 -8.78
CA ASN A 60 -31.70 -4.44 -8.80
C ASN A 60 -33.19 -4.82 -8.75
N ASP A 61 -33.92 -4.25 -7.81
CA ASP A 61 -35.36 -4.54 -7.63
C ASP A 61 -36.24 -4.19 -8.85
N SER A 62 -35.86 -3.17 -9.60
CA SER A 62 -36.68 -2.70 -10.73
C SER A 62 -36.59 -3.58 -11.98
N SER A 63 -35.45 -4.21 -12.20
CA SER A 63 -35.18 -4.98 -13.42
C SER A 63 -34.81 -6.43 -13.18
N ASN A 64 -34.57 -6.82 -11.92
CA ASN A 64 -34.07 -8.14 -11.52
C ASN A 64 -32.76 -8.49 -12.22
N GLN A 65 -31.92 -7.46 -12.48
CA GLN A 65 -30.60 -7.59 -13.08
C GLN A 65 -29.53 -7.50 -12.00
N PRO A 66 -28.35 -8.10 -12.21
CA PRO A 66 -27.28 -8.08 -11.20
C PRO A 66 -26.76 -6.66 -10.95
N ILE A 67 -26.39 -6.41 -9.70
CA ILE A 67 -25.61 -5.24 -9.30
C ILE A 67 -24.14 -5.61 -9.44
N ILE A 68 -23.33 -4.74 -10.02
CA ILE A 68 -21.89 -4.94 -10.20
C ILE A 68 -21.17 -3.79 -9.50
N CYS A 69 -20.09 -4.08 -8.76
CA CYS A 69 -19.35 -3.04 -8.09
C CYS A 69 -17.84 -3.19 -8.30
N ARG A 70 -17.14 -2.07 -8.35
CA ARG A 70 -15.68 -2.03 -8.42
C ARG A 70 -15.04 -2.37 -7.08
N ILE A 71 -15.72 -2.05 -5.98
CA ILE A 71 -15.19 -2.22 -4.63
C ILE A 71 -16.28 -2.84 -3.76
N LEU A 72 -15.95 -3.92 -3.07
CA LEU A 72 -16.80 -4.58 -2.08
C LEU A 72 -16.02 -4.82 -0.80
N LYS A 73 -16.55 -4.39 0.34
CA LYS A 73 -15.91 -4.51 1.65
C LYS A 73 -16.92 -4.89 2.72
N GLY A 74 -16.43 -5.55 3.76
CA GLY A 74 -17.19 -5.75 4.99
C GLY A 74 -17.10 -4.54 5.92
N PHE A 75 -18.20 -4.19 6.57
CA PHE A 75 -18.27 -3.22 7.64
C PHE A 75 -19.23 -3.71 8.72
N ASN A 76 -18.70 -4.02 9.89
CA ASN A 76 -19.46 -4.65 10.98
C ASN A 76 -20.24 -5.88 10.50
N THR A 77 -21.56 -5.77 10.43
CA THR A 77 -22.47 -6.82 9.98
C THR A 77 -23.03 -6.57 8.58
N ARG A 78 -22.44 -5.68 7.80
CA ARG A 78 -22.89 -5.30 6.46
C ARG A 78 -21.81 -5.46 5.42
N LEU A 79 -22.24 -5.64 4.20
CA LEU A 79 -21.37 -5.45 3.02
C LEU A 79 -21.61 -4.06 2.45
N ILE A 80 -20.55 -3.39 2.08
CA ILE A 80 -20.57 -2.09 1.41
C ILE A 80 -20.02 -2.25 0.01
N ALA A 81 -20.83 -1.95 -0.99
CA ALA A 81 -20.44 -1.89 -2.39
C ALA A 81 -20.23 -0.42 -2.79
N MET A 82 -19.19 -0.14 -3.55
CA MET A 82 -18.85 1.22 -3.97
C MET A 82 -18.43 1.23 -5.44
N ASN A 83 -18.65 2.37 -6.10
CA ASN A 83 -18.46 2.53 -7.54
C ASN A 83 -19.29 1.47 -8.27
N VAL A 84 -20.60 1.61 -8.16
CA VAL A 84 -21.58 0.59 -8.49
C VAL A 84 -22.11 0.82 -9.90
N LYS A 85 -22.44 -0.27 -10.57
CA LYS A 85 -23.18 -0.31 -11.83
C LYS A 85 -24.42 -1.16 -11.59
N GLU A 86 -25.58 -0.55 -11.76
CA GLU A 86 -26.85 -1.26 -11.77
C GLU A 86 -27.27 -1.53 -13.21
N GLU A 87 -27.49 -2.80 -13.54
CA GLU A 87 -27.95 -3.17 -14.86
C GLU A 87 -29.50 -3.08 -14.94
N HIS A 88 -30.01 -2.33 -15.91
CA HIS A 88 -31.43 -2.12 -16.09
C HIS A 88 -32.05 -2.94 -17.26
N GLY A 89 -31.30 -3.88 -17.79
CA GLY A 89 -31.67 -4.74 -18.90
C GLY A 89 -30.72 -4.62 -20.11
N ALA A 90 -30.70 -5.65 -20.93
CA ALA A 90 -29.73 -5.73 -22.03
C ALA A 90 -29.86 -4.55 -23.00
N GLY A 91 -28.82 -3.74 -23.10
CA GLY A 91 -28.71 -2.67 -24.09
C GLY A 91 -29.29 -1.32 -23.66
N THR A 92 -29.49 -1.07 -22.38
CA THR A 92 -29.85 0.26 -21.89
C THR A 92 -28.58 1.13 -21.79
N SER A 93 -28.72 2.40 -22.20
CA SER A 93 -27.58 3.36 -22.19
C SER A 93 -27.14 3.80 -20.77
N ASP A 94 -27.87 3.37 -19.76
CA ASP A 94 -27.71 3.80 -18.38
C ASP A 94 -26.85 2.82 -17.54
N ASP A 95 -26.41 1.71 -18.15
CA ASP A 95 -25.58 0.69 -17.52
C ASP A 95 -24.11 1.14 -17.41
N VAL A 96 -23.88 2.20 -16.66
CA VAL A 96 -22.54 2.75 -16.42
C VAL A 96 -22.21 2.75 -14.94
N TYR A 97 -20.92 2.57 -14.63
CA TYR A 97 -20.46 2.70 -13.26
C TYR A 97 -20.67 4.12 -12.73
N GLN A 98 -21.28 4.21 -11.57
CA GLN A 98 -21.46 5.45 -10.82
C GLN A 98 -20.31 5.61 -9.83
N PRO A 99 -19.29 6.41 -10.13
CA PRO A 99 -18.03 6.43 -9.41
C PRO A 99 -18.11 7.00 -7.98
N ILE A 100 -19.24 7.57 -7.61
CA ILE A 100 -19.50 8.16 -6.29
C ILE A 100 -20.60 7.44 -5.53
N ASP A 101 -21.13 6.36 -6.11
CA ASP A 101 -22.23 5.61 -5.54
C ASP A 101 -21.74 4.56 -4.54
N LEU A 102 -22.51 4.40 -3.46
CA LEU A 102 -22.28 3.47 -2.37
C LEU A 102 -23.59 2.81 -1.99
N LEU A 103 -23.65 1.48 -2.10
CA LEU A 103 -24.74 0.66 -1.60
C LEU A 103 -24.31 -0.09 -0.34
N PHE A 104 -25.24 -0.30 0.58
CA PHE A 104 -24.99 -1.11 1.77
C PHE A 104 -26.13 -2.11 1.98
N SER A 105 -25.73 -3.34 2.32
CA SER A 105 -26.67 -4.42 2.58
C SER A 105 -27.49 -4.20 3.86
N SER A 106 -28.60 -4.89 3.97
CA SER A 106 -29.20 -5.18 5.27
C SER A 106 -28.22 -5.99 6.13
N THR A 107 -28.52 -6.14 7.42
CA THR A 107 -27.66 -6.82 8.38
C THR A 107 -27.44 -8.30 8.03
N ILE A 108 -26.17 -8.73 8.00
CA ILE A 108 -25.74 -10.11 7.72
C ILE A 108 -24.93 -10.59 8.92
N THR A 109 -25.51 -11.43 9.76
CA THR A 109 -24.84 -11.97 10.96
C THR A 109 -24.49 -13.44 10.86
N THR A 110 -25.11 -14.16 9.92
CA THR A 110 -24.92 -15.60 9.69
C THR A 110 -25.07 -15.92 8.22
N ILE A 111 -24.66 -17.12 7.81
CA ILE A 111 -24.90 -17.62 6.44
C ILE A 111 -26.39 -17.63 6.10
N ALA A 112 -27.28 -17.95 7.05
CA ALA A 112 -28.71 -17.93 6.82
C ALA A 112 -29.23 -16.50 6.58
N SER A 113 -28.70 -15.49 7.27
CA SER A 113 -29.07 -14.09 7.03
C SER A 113 -28.49 -13.53 5.72
N LEU A 114 -27.43 -14.12 5.18
CA LEU A 114 -26.95 -13.78 3.83
C LEU A 114 -28.04 -14.10 2.77
N ALA A 115 -28.69 -15.25 2.86
CA ALA A 115 -29.75 -15.64 1.92
C ALA A 115 -30.98 -14.70 1.99
N ALA A 116 -31.18 -14.03 3.11
CA ALA A 116 -32.23 -13.04 3.32
C ALA A 116 -31.77 -11.59 3.18
N ALA A 117 -30.49 -11.37 2.90
CA ALA A 117 -29.92 -10.02 2.77
C ALA A 117 -30.57 -9.27 1.61
N GLN A 118 -30.80 -7.98 1.82
CA GLN A 118 -31.38 -7.07 0.84
C GLN A 118 -30.34 -6.00 0.51
N TRP A 119 -30.42 -5.48 -0.70
CA TRP A 119 -29.52 -4.45 -1.23
C TRP A 119 -30.25 -3.17 -1.60
N THR A 120 -31.54 -3.28 -1.85
CA THR A 120 -32.40 -2.14 -2.16
C THR A 120 -33.14 -1.67 -0.93
N ALA A 121 -33.18 -0.36 -0.71
CA ALA A 121 -33.87 0.28 0.40
C ALA A 121 -35.35 0.00 0.39
N SER A 122 -35.92 -0.40 1.54
CA SER A 122 -37.36 -0.52 1.74
C SER A 122 -37.78 -0.14 3.15
N SER A 123 -39.05 0.07 3.39
CA SER A 123 -39.57 0.38 4.72
C SER A 123 -39.42 -0.77 5.73
N THR A 124 -39.07 -1.96 5.29
CA THR A 124 -38.98 -3.19 6.11
C THR A 124 -37.55 -3.70 6.29
N ASN A 125 -36.59 -3.10 5.65
CA ASN A 125 -35.17 -3.50 5.78
C ASN A 125 -34.28 -2.31 6.13
N THR A 126 -32.99 -2.58 6.34
CA THR A 126 -31.97 -1.59 6.69
C THR A 126 -30.91 -1.46 5.59
N ALA A 127 -31.18 -1.94 4.38
CA ALA A 127 -30.36 -1.69 3.21
C ALA A 127 -30.58 -0.26 2.69
N GLY A 128 -29.65 0.23 1.90
CA GLY A 128 -29.77 1.55 1.30
C GLY A 128 -28.62 1.91 0.39
N ASP A 129 -28.73 3.10 -0.15
CA ASP A 129 -27.74 3.71 -1.04
C ASP A 129 -27.40 5.12 -0.58
N ALA A 130 -26.27 5.62 -1.05
CA ALA A 130 -25.83 6.98 -0.83
C ALA A 130 -24.89 7.44 -1.94
N PHE A 131 -25.11 8.64 -2.44
CA PHE A 131 -24.19 9.30 -3.35
C PHE A 131 -23.24 10.22 -2.60
N LEU A 132 -21.94 9.94 -2.68
CA LEU A 132 -20.89 10.75 -2.03
C LEU A 132 -20.54 11.96 -2.90
N ASN A 133 -21.50 12.85 -3.16
CA ASN A 133 -21.38 13.98 -4.08
C ASN A 133 -20.91 15.29 -3.38
N ASP A 134 -20.92 15.34 -2.06
CA ASP A 134 -20.54 16.53 -1.29
C ASP A 134 -19.05 16.86 -1.40
N THR A 135 -18.23 15.89 -1.79
CA THR A 135 -16.78 16.03 -1.92
C THR A 135 -16.31 15.60 -3.31
N PRO A 136 -15.17 16.19 -3.79
CA PRO A 136 -14.66 15.86 -5.13
C PRO A 136 -14.07 14.46 -5.23
N GLY A 137 -13.95 13.96 -6.46
CA GLY A 137 -13.26 12.73 -6.80
C GLY A 137 -14.16 11.50 -6.82
N LYS A 138 -13.66 10.44 -7.47
CA LYS A 138 -14.31 9.12 -7.53
C LYS A 138 -13.84 8.23 -6.38
N ILE A 139 -14.70 7.33 -5.93
CA ILE A 139 -14.33 6.33 -4.93
C ILE A 139 -13.35 5.34 -5.55
N LEU A 140 -12.22 5.13 -4.89
CA LEU A 140 -11.15 4.23 -5.32
C LEU A 140 -10.99 3.02 -4.41
N ASP A 141 -11.22 3.18 -3.10
CA ASP A 141 -11.17 2.07 -2.14
C ASP A 141 -11.90 2.44 -0.84
N GLY A 142 -11.91 1.53 0.11
CA GLY A 142 -12.45 1.77 1.44
C GLY A 142 -12.12 0.64 2.41
N GLY A 143 -12.28 0.91 3.69
CA GLY A 143 -12.03 -0.09 4.72
C GLY A 143 -12.49 0.33 6.10
N GLN A 144 -12.67 -0.65 6.97
CA GLN A 144 -13.06 -0.41 8.35
C GLN A 144 -11.89 0.14 9.17
N LEU A 145 -12.16 1.16 9.96
CA LEU A 145 -11.25 1.80 10.89
C LEU A 145 -11.94 1.97 12.26
N GLY A 146 -11.70 1.03 13.15
CA GLY A 146 -12.42 0.98 14.43
C GLY A 146 -13.93 0.83 14.23
N GLU A 147 -14.69 1.79 14.72
CA GLU A 147 -16.16 1.86 14.58
C GLU A 147 -16.62 2.55 13.28
N PHE A 148 -15.68 3.06 12.49
CA PHE A 148 -15.96 3.76 11.24
C PHE A 148 -15.66 2.88 10.03
N PHE A 149 -16.33 3.18 8.93
CA PHE A 149 -15.88 2.80 7.60
C PHE A 149 -15.38 4.05 6.90
N ILE A 150 -14.20 3.95 6.30
CA ILE A 150 -13.57 5.04 5.56
C ILE A 150 -13.68 4.76 4.07
N ALA A 151 -14.36 5.64 3.34
CA ALA A 151 -14.40 5.61 1.89
C ALA A 151 -13.34 6.59 1.35
N TYR A 152 -12.39 6.05 0.61
CA TYR A 152 -11.32 6.81 -0.02
C TYR A 152 -11.69 7.18 -1.44
N LYS A 153 -11.75 8.48 -1.71
CA LYS A 153 -11.90 9.03 -3.06
C LYS A 153 -10.56 9.46 -3.61
N SER A 154 -10.50 9.80 -4.89
CA SER A 154 -9.26 10.28 -5.50
C SER A 154 -8.77 11.60 -4.88
N ASP A 155 -9.66 12.45 -4.40
CA ASP A 155 -9.33 13.81 -3.96
C ASP A 155 -9.85 14.14 -2.56
N SER A 156 -10.55 13.21 -1.91
CA SER A 156 -11.16 13.40 -0.59
C SER A 156 -11.31 12.08 0.16
N VAL A 157 -11.60 12.18 1.45
CA VAL A 157 -11.85 11.04 2.34
C VAL A 157 -13.13 11.26 3.12
N VAL A 158 -14.00 10.25 3.12
CA VAL A 158 -15.30 10.28 3.76
C VAL A 158 -15.37 9.22 4.84
N ARG A 159 -15.88 9.61 6.00
CA ARG A 159 -16.15 8.71 7.15
C ARG A 159 -17.62 8.33 7.16
N ILE A 160 -17.87 7.06 7.39
CA ILE A 160 -19.20 6.49 7.49
C ILE A 160 -19.30 5.76 8.83
N ARG A 161 -20.39 5.95 9.55
CA ARG A 161 -20.68 5.24 10.79
C ARG A 161 -22.14 4.79 10.85
N GLU A 162 -22.40 3.69 11.53
CA GLU A 162 -23.75 3.27 11.86
C GLU A 162 -24.33 4.15 12.97
N THR A 163 -25.58 4.61 12.79
CA THR A 163 -26.23 5.51 13.77
C THR A 163 -27.11 4.76 14.76
N GLY A 164 -27.63 3.60 14.37
CA GLY A 164 -28.67 2.88 15.13
C GLY A 164 -30.07 3.47 15.02
N ASP A 165 -30.24 4.52 14.25
CA ASP A 165 -31.50 5.25 14.03
C ASP A 165 -32.14 4.88 12.68
N SER A 166 -33.21 5.59 12.33
CA SER A 166 -33.88 5.48 11.04
C SER A 166 -32.98 5.79 9.85
N PHE A 167 -32.01 6.68 10.04
CA PHE A 167 -30.90 6.85 9.10
C PHE A 167 -29.80 5.87 9.48
N VAL A 168 -29.71 4.76 8.79
CA VAL A 168 -28.80 3.65 9.11
C VAL A 168 -27.34 4.08 9.16
N LEU A 169 -26.90 4.95 8.24
CA LEU A 169 -25.55 5.46 8.14
C LEU A 169 -25.50 6.97 8.25
N ALA A 170 -24.56 7.48 9.00
CA ALA A 170 -24.14 8.88 8.96
C ALA A 170 -22.85 8.99 8.13
N ILE A 171 -22.82 9.96 7.21
CA ILE A 171 -21.75 10.18 6.25
C ILE A 171 -21.17 11.57 6.48
N GLU A 172 -19.87 11.66 6.67
CA GLU A 172 -19.18 12.90 6.99
C GLU A 172 -17.88 13.00 6.20
N SER A 173 -17.60 14.15 5.58
CA SER A 173 -16.29 14.45 5.01
C SER A 173 -15.26 14.70 6.11
N ILE A 174 -14.07 14.11 6.01
CA ILE A 174 -12.98 14.34 6.96
C ILE A 174 -11.76 15.03 6.34
N PHE A 175 -11.48 14.76 5.06
CA PHE A 175 -10.42 15.44 4.30
C PHE A 175 -10.92 15.78 2.91
N GLU A 176 -10.65 17.01 2.44
CA GLU A 176 -11.03 17.51 1.12
C GLU A 176 -9.82 17.99 0.30
N ASP A 177 -8.62 17.81 0.84
CA ASP A 177 -7.37 18.29 0.28
C ASP A 177 -6.47 17.18 -0.26
N ASP A 178 -6.77 15.93 0.05
CA ASP A 178 -6.06 14.74 -0.43
C ASP A 178 -6.94 13.51 -0.28
N GLY A 179 -6.83 12.58 -1.21
CA GLY A 179 -7.51 11.30 -1.18
C GLY A 179 -6.51 10.15 -1.16
N ILE A 180 -6.81 9.11 -1.93
CA ILE A 180 -5.93 7.94 -2.09
C ILE A 180 -5.30 7.94 -3.49
N TYR A 181 -4.04 7.52 -3.59
CA TYR A 181 -3.28 7.50 -4.85
C TYR A 181 -3.87 6.52 -5.88
N SER A 182 -4.21 5.32 -5.43
CA SER A 182 -4.83 4.26 -6.24
C SER A 182 -5.60 3.31 -5.33
N THR A 183 -6.31 2.36 -5.91
CA THR A 183 -6.87 1.22 -5.17
C THR A 183 -5.77 0.51 -4.39
N ARG A 184 -6.09 -0.05 -3.22
CA ARG A 184 -5.13 -0.77 -2.35
C ARG A 184 -3.95 0.07 -1.83
N CYS A 185 -4.04 1.40 -1.87
CA CYS A 185 -3.00 2.29 -1.39
C CYS A 185 -3.20 2.73 0.08
N PHE A 186 -3.82 1.90 0.90
CA PHE A 186 -3.87 2.07 2.35
C PHE A 186 -3.65 0.75 3.09
N ALA A 187 -3.25 0.85 4.35
CA ALA A 187 -3.14 -0.30 5.26
C ALA A 187 -3.56 0.10 6.68
N ASN A 188 -4.07 -0.87 7.41
CA ASN A 188 -4.32 -0.71 8.85
C ASN A 188 -2.98 -0.78 9.60
N ILE A 189 -2.70 0.21 10.44
CA ILE A 189 -1.55 0.19 11.34
C ILE A 189 -2.01 0.25 12.79
N GLY A 190 -1.69 -0.78 13.55
CA GLY A 190 -2.23 -0.90 14.90
C GLY A 190 -3.76 -1.04 14.91
N ASN A 191 -4.39 -0.69 16.01
CA ASN A 191 -5.83 -0.98 16.22
C ASN A 191 -6.78 0.13 15.76
N SER A 192 -6.29 1.29 15.33
CA SER A 192 -7.15 2.47 15.13
C SER A 192 -6.60 3.48 14.14
N GLN A 193 -5.68 3.10 13.26
CA GLN A 193 -5.11 4.03 12.31
C GLN A 193 -4.98 3.41 10.92
N HIS A 194 -5.25 4.19 9.90
CA HIS A 194 -4.88 3.90 8.53
C HIS A 194 -3.64 4.70 8.13
N LEU A 195 -2.71 4.03 7.47
CA LEU A 195 -1.65 4.65 6.72
C LEU A 195 -2.06 4.65 5.25
N VAL A 196 -2.00 5.82 4.63
CA VAL A 196 -2.52 6.06 3.27
C VAL A 196 -1.44 6.69 2.40
N VAL A 197 -1.25 6.14 1.22
CA VAL A 197 -0.53 6.82 0.15
C VAL A 197 -1.54 7.64 -0.63
N GLY A 198 -1.47 8.97 -0.48
CA GLY A 198 -2.32 9.93 -1.17
C GLY A 198 -1.73 10.43 -2.49
N ASN A 199 -2.37 11.41 -3.11
CA ASN A 199 -1.85 12.05 -4.31
C ASN A 199 -0.72 13.05 -3.98
N TYR A 200 -0.79 13.64 -2.80
CA TYR A 200 0.09 14.75 -2.40
C TYR A 200 0.97 14.43 -1.19
N GLY A 201 0.82 13.27 -0.58
CA GLY A 201 1.62 12.87 0.57
C GLY A 201 1.33 11.45 1.03
N VAL A 202 2.10 10.98 2.00
CA VAL A 202 1.81 9.74 2.72
C VAL A 202 1.45 10.13 4.14
N TYR A 203 0.27 9.77 4.56
CA TYR A 203 -0.27 10.24 5.84
C TYR A 203 -0.88 9.12 6.67
N ILE A 204 -0.92 9.35 7.98
CA ILE A 204 -1.60 8.50 8.96
C ILE A 204 -2.78 9.27 9.51
N HIS A 205 -3.92 8.61 9.68
CA HIS A 205 -5.10 9.17 10.34
C HIS A 205 -5.86 8.09 11.14
N ASP A 206 -6.66 8.54 12.08
CA ASP A 206 -7.50 7.73 12.97
C ASP A 206 -9.01 7.86 12.65
N GLY A 207 -9.36 8.37 11.48
CA GLY A 207 -10.74 8.63 11.08
C GLY A 207 -11.32 9.94 11.63
N GLN A 208 -10.52 10.77 12.30
CA GLN A 208 -10.88 12.12 12.70
C GLN A 208 -10.39 13.16 11.68
N SER A 209 -10.62 14.43 11.95
CA SER A 209 -10.29 15.52 11.03
C SER A 209 -8.79 15.86 10.92
N GLN A 210 -7.92 15.14 11.62
CA GLN A 210 -6.48 15.37 11.59
C GLN A 210 -5.75 14.24 10.91
N LYS A 211 -4.75 14.58 10.10
CA LYS A 211 -3.83 13.65 9.47
C LYS A 211 -2.39 14.04 9.77
N GLN A 212 -1.53 13.06 9.95
CA GLN A 212 -0.10 13.24 10.12
C GLN A 212 0.61 12.89 8.82
N ASP A 213 1.20 13.86 8.14
CA ASP A 213 2.05 13.61 6.97
C ASP A 213 3.41 13.05 7.44
N ILE A 214 3.71 11.80 7.06
CA ILE A 214 4.95 11.09 7.39
C ILE A 214 6.00 11.20 6.29
N ALA A 215 5.62 11.64 5.11
CA ALA A 215 6.52 11.74 3.95
C ALA A 215 7.14 13.13 3.80
N LYS A 216 6.56 14.13 4.47
CA LYS A 216 6.98 15.52 4.38
C LYS A 216 8.47 15.67 4.74
N ASP A 217 9.21 16.37 3.88
CA ASP A 217 10.63 16.68 4.04
C ASP A 217 11.58 15.46 4.12
N LEU A 218 11.06 14.23 3.96
CA LEU A 218 11.85 13.01 4.04
C LEU A 218 12.04 12.34 2.67
N PHE A 219 10.96 11.82 2.08
CA PHE A 219 11.05 10.99 0.89
C PHE A 219 9.96 11.29 -0.16
N LYS A 220 9.01 12.16 0.14
CA LYS A 220 7.87 12.49 -0.70
C LYS A 220 8.27 12.79 -2.15
N ASP A 221 9.13 13.78 -2.35
CA ASP A 221 9.54 14.21 -3.69
C ASP A 221 10.31 13.11 -4.42
N THR A 222 11.16 12.37 -3.70
CA THR A 222 11.89 11.24 -4.25
C THR A 222 10.95 10.12 -4.68
N MET A 223 9.95 9.80 -3.87
CA MET A 223 8.99 8.75 -4.15
C MET A 223 8.17 9.09 -5.40
N TYR A 224 7.53 10.25 -5.44
CA TYR A 224 6.69 10.64 -6.58
C TYR A 224 7.48 10.88 -7.87
N ALA A 225 8.72 11.36 -7.79
CA ALA A 225 9.60 11.48 -8.97
C ALA A 225 10.00 10.13 -9.58
N LEU A 226 10.03 9.07 -8.79
CA LEU A 226 10.38 7.73 -9.25
C LEU A 226 9.20 6.97 -9.84
N VAL A 227 7.98 7.28 -9.47
CA VAL A 227 6.79 6.54 -9.91
C VAL A 227 6.46 6.85 -11.36
N LYS A 228 6.01 5.82 -12.09
CA LYS A 228 5.50 5.92 -13.45
C LYS A 228 4.01 6.32 -13.43
N PRO A 229 3.64 7.58 -13.77
CA PRO A 229 2.27 8.05 -13.60
C PRO A 229 1.22 7.26 -14.39
N ALA A 230 1.59 6.75 -15.56
CA ALA A 230 0.71 5.96 -16.43
C ALA A 230 0.34 4.58 -15.84
N GLU A 231 1.10 4.10 -14.86
CA GLU A 231 0.88 2.79 -14.22
C GLU A 231 0.56 2.93 -12.72
N ARG A 232 0.12 4.10 -12.27
CA ARG A 232 -0.20 4.40 -10.86
C ARG A 232 -1.23 3.43 -10.27
N ASN A 233 -2.13 2.92 -11.08
CA ASN A 233 -3.16 1.95 -10.71
C ASN A 233 -2.60 0.60 -10.24
N ARG A 234 -1.35 0.28 -10.57
CA ARG A 234 -0.65 -0.92 -10.10
C ARG A 234 -0.01 -0.75 -8.72
N ALA A 235 0.08 0.47 -8.22
CA ALA A 235 0.59 0.74 -6.89
C ALA A 235 -0.30 0.09 -5.82
N PHE A 236 0.33 -0.43 -4.78
CA PHE A 236 -0.39 -0.99 -3.63
C PHE A 236 0.44 -0.85 -2.35
N VAL A 237 -0.24 -0.95 -1.23
CA VAL A 237 0.37 -0.95 0.10
C VAL A 237 0.25 -2.35 0.71
N PHE A 238 1.34 -2.84 1.25
CA PHE A 238 1.41 -4.11 1.95
C PHE A 238 1.83 -3.87 3.40
N GLN A 239 1.13 -4.47 4.35
CA GLN A 239 1.48 -4.44 5.77
C GLN A 239 2.18 -5.74 6.16
N GLN A 240 3.38 -5.63 6.70
CA GLN A 240 4.07 -6.71 7.38
C GLN A 240 3.88 -6.54 8.90
N THR A 241 3.03 -7.36 9.47
CA THR A 241 2.60 -7.19 10.86
C THR A 241 3.71 -7.53 11.86
N ARG A 242 4.51 -8.57 11.58
CA ARG A 242 5.56 -9.04 12.48
C ARG A 242 6.64 -7.99 12.73
N ASP A 243 7.12 -7.37 11.66
CA ASP A 243 8.24 -6.43 11.73
C ASP A 243 7.76 -4.98 11.83
N LYS A 244 6.42 -4.77 11.93
CA LYS A 244 5.77 -3.46 12.01
C LYS A 244 6.10 -2.52 10.85
N GLU A 245 6.20 -3.10 9.67
CA GLU A 245 6.52 -2.39 8.45
C GLU A 245 5.28 -2.21 7.55
N VAL A 246 5.26 -1.10 6.84
CA VAL A 246 4.33 -0.88 5.73
C VAL A 246 5.14 -0.57 4.48
N TRP A 247 4.88 -1.32 3.42
CA TRP A 247 5.59 -1.22 2.16
C TRP A 247 4.72 -0.53 1.11
N PHE A 248 5.18 0.61 0.61
CA PHE A 248 4.55 1.32 -0.50
C PHE A 248 5.16 0.79 -1.79
N CYS A 249 4.50 -0.21 -2.39
CA CYS A 249 4.94 -0.88 -3.60
C CYS A 249 4.53 -0.06 -4.83
N LEU A 250 5.49 0.31 -5.66
CA LEU A 250 5.29 1.27 -6.73
C LEU A 250 5.95 0.79 -8.04
N PRO A 251 5.32 1.03 -9.20
CA PRO A 251 5.96 0.87 -10.49
C PRO A 251 6.87 2.06 -10.77
N SER A 252 8.18 1.82 -10.98
CA SER A 252 9.11 2.93 -11.24
C SER A 252 9.15 3.34 -12.71
N ASN A 253 9.64 4.54 -12.97
CA ASN A 253 9.86 5.05 -14.33
C ASN A 253 10.84 4.19 -15.15
N SER A 254 11.76 3.48 -14.49
CA SER A 254 12.71 2.57 -15.11
C SER A 254 12.20 1.14 -15.24
N ASN A 255 10.97 0.87 -14.80
CA ASN A 255 10.39 -0.45 -14.80
C ASN A 255 10.15 -0.97 -16.22
N SER A 256 10.73 -2.13 -16.51
CA SER A 256 10.48 -2.89 -17.74
C SER A 256 9.53 -4.09 -17.52
N THR A 257 9.05 -4.29 -16.29
CA THR A 257 8.17 -5.40 -15.90
C THR A 257 6.74 -4.94 -15.66
N THR A 258 5.80 -5.88 -15.61
CA THR A 258 4.38 -5.62 -15.38
C THR A 258 4.03 -5.68 -13.90
N GLY A 259 4.74 -5.04 -13.02
CA GLY A 259 4.46 -5.07 -11.58
C GLY A 259 5.24 -3.98 -10.87
N CYS A 260 5.14 -3.92 -9.55
CA CYS A 260 5.93 -3.00 -8.74
C CYS A 260 7.37 -3.49 -8.62
N ASP A 261 8.33 -2.66 -8.96
CA ASP A 261 9.77 -2.97 -8.92
C ASP A 261 10.51 -2.24 -7.81
N ILE A 262 9.84 -1.33 -7.12
CA ILE A 262 10.36 -0.64 -5.93
C ILE A 262 9.34 -0.65 -4.80
N ALA A 263 9.83 -0.64 -3.57
CA ALA A 263 9.04 -0.34 -2.39
C ALA A 263 9.75 0.68 -1.52
N PHE A 264 8.99 1.61 -0.95
CA PHE A 264 9.41 2.37 0.21
C PHE A 264 8.84 1.69 1.44
N VAL A 265 9.71 1.28 2.34
CA VAL A 265 9.36 0.55 3.54
C VAL A 265 9.42 1.49 4.72
N TYR A 266 8.29 1.67 5.37
CA TYR A 266 8.13 2.50 6.56
C TYR A 266 7.95 1.61 7.78
N ASP A 267 8.89 1.67 8.71
CA ASP A 267 8.79 1.07 10.03
C ASP A 267 8.00 2.03 10.94
N TYR A 268 6.76 1.67 11.27
CA TYR A 268 5.88 2.54 12.05
C TYR A 268 6.14 2.50 13.57
N ASP A 269 7.05 1.61 14.03
CA ASP A 269 7.52 1.60 15.42
C ASP A 269 8.66 2.60 15.62
N THR A 270 9.58 2.70 14.65
CA THR A 270 10.76 3.57 14.75
C THR A 270 10.66 4.84 13.94
N GLY A 271 9.67 4.98 13.05
CA GLY A 271 9.51 6.10 12.13
C GLY A 271 10.57 6.14 11.02
N LYS A 272 11.31 5.06 10.82
CA LYS A 272 12.35 4.98 9.79
C LYS A 272 11.77 4.56 8.45
N ILE A 273 12.41 5.02 7.38
CA ILE A 273 12.06 4.62 6.03
C ILE A 273 13.30 4.19 5.26
N HIS A 274 13.14 3.18 4.43
CA HIS A 274 14.16 2.74 3.49
C HIS A 274 13.54 2.34 2.16
N LYS A 275 14.34 2.29 1.11
CA LYS A 275 13.94 1.85 -0.22
C LYS A 275 14.37 0.40 -0.42
N ARG A 276 13.50 -0.40 -1.02
CA ARG A 276 13.73 -1.80 -1.40
C ARG A 276 13.44 -1.99 -2.88
N THR A 277 14.22 -2.82 -3.55
CA THR A 277 13.95 -3.27 -4.91
C THR A 277 13.06 -4.52 -4.87
N LEU A 278 12.09 -4.59 -5.76
CA LEU A 278 11.19 -5.72 -5.93
C LEU A 278 11.36 -6.37 -7.30
N PRO A 279 11.09 -7.67 -7.44
CA PRO A 279 11.28 -8.37 -8.73
C PRO A 279 10.08 -8.24 -9.69
N GLY A 280 9.34 -7.13 -9.67
CA GLY A 280 8.13 -6.94 -10.48
C GLY A 280 6.92 -7.67 -9.86
N ILE A 281 6.52 -7.25 -8.68
CA ILE A 281 5.45 -7.86 -7.87
C ILE A 281 4.11 -7.16 -8.15
N SER A 282 3.06 -7.95 -8.30
CA SER A 282 1.69 -7.45 -8.49
C SER A 282 0.87 -7.42 -7.20
N ASP A 283 1.23 -8.27 -6.23
CA ASP A 283 0.60 -8.31 -4.92
C ASP A 283 1.50 -9.00 -3.89
N LEU A 284 1.33 -8.67 -2.61
CA LEU A 284 2.05 -9.24 -1.47
C LEU A 284 1.08 -9.67 -0.38
N PHE A 285 1.37 -10.78 0.26
CA PHE A 285 0.68 -11.20 1.47
C PHE A 285 1.62 -11.94 2.43
N GLU A 286 1.34 -11.83 3.70
CA GLU A 286 2.05 -12.53 4.77
C GLU A 286 1.20 -13.71 5.25
N THR A 287 1.78 -14.89 5.34
CA THR A 287 1.11 -16.07 5.88
C THR A 287 2.10 -17.00 6.57
N GLU A 288 1.61 -17.74 7.54
CA GLU A 288 2.35 -18.78 8.22
C GLU A 288 2.21 -20.12 7.46
N LEU A 289 3.35 -20.69 7.10
CA LEU A 289 3.40 -22.00 6.49
C LEU A 289 4.45 -22.85 7.21
N ASN A 290 4.03 -24.01 7.73
CA ASN A 290 4.85 -24.94 8.49
C ASN A 290 5.52 -24.31 9.74
N GLY A 291 4.84 -23.41 10.43
CA GLY A 291 5.35 -22.71 11.61
C GLY A 291 6.32 -21.55 11.30
N GLU A 292 6.50 -21.19 10.04
CA GLU A 292 7.28 -20.04 9.62
C GLU A 292 6.42 -19.00 8.92
N LEU A 293 6.47 -17.77 9.43
CA LEU A 293 5.82 -16.64 8.81
C LEU A 293 6.65 -16.17 7.61
N LYS A 294 6.04 -16.15 6.43
CA LYS A 294 6.69 -15.79 5.17
C LYS A 294 5.88 -14.78 4.38
N ILE A 295 6.58 -13.92 3.67
CA ILE A 295 5.97 -13.02 2.70
C ILE A 295 5.99 -13.70 1.34
N TYR A 296 4.82 -13.75 0.74
CA TYR A 296 4.63 -14.25 -0.61
C TYR A 296 4.27 -13.11 -1.55
N GLY A 297 4.81 -13.16 -2.74
CA GLY A 297 4.50 -12.20 -3.80
C GLY A 297 4.02 -12.89 -5.06
N THR A 298 3.05 -12.27 -5.72
CA THR A 298 2.64 -12.67 -7.07
C THR A 298 3.40 -11.87 -8.09
N LYS A 299 4.01 -12.56 -9.07
CA LYS A 299 4.69 -11.94 -10.19
C LYS A 299 3.89 -12.16 -11.47
N SER A 300 3.92 -11.20 -12.37
CA SER A 300 3.37 -11.36 -13.72
C SER A 300 3.88 -12.66 -14.36
N GLY A 301 2.96 -13.47 -14.90
CA GLY A 301 3.28 -14.78 -15.47
C GLY A 301 3.07 -15.95 -14.52
N THR A 302 2.20 -15.82 -13.51
CA THR A 302 1.56 -16.93 -12.74
C THR A 302 2.40 -17.66 -11.69
N LYS A 303 3.47 -17.08 -11.18
CA LYS A 303 4.24 -17.73 -10.11
C LYS A 303 4.13 -17.00 -8.78
N LEU A 304 3.69 -17.73 -7.77
CA LEU A 304 3.83 -17.32 -6.39
C LEU A 304 5.30 -17.47 -5.99
N GLN A 305 5.89 -16.40 -5.49
CA GLN A 305 7.28 -16.38 -5.02
C GLN A 305 7.32 -16.07 -3.53
N VAL A 306 8.17 -16.79 -2.81
CA VAL A 306 8.50 -16.41 -1.44
C VAL A 306 9.51 -15.27 -1.50
N LEU A 307 9.15 -14.13 -0.91
CA LEU A 307 10.10 -13.06 -0.67
C LEU A 307 10.89 -13.42 0.59
N SER A 308 12.00 -14.11 0.37
CA SER A 308 12.88 -14.52 1.45
C SER A 308 13.76 -13.34 1.88
N ASN A 309 13.82 -13.07 3.18
CA ASN A 309 14.83 -12.19 3.75
C ASN A 309 16.25 -12.81 3.68
N THR A 310 16.37 -14.06 3.26
CA THR A 310 17.64 -14.79 3.19
C THR A 310 18.34 -14.71 1.82
N VAL A 311 17.63 -14.30 0.78
CA VAL A 311 18.31 -13.89 -0.46
C VAL A 311 18.63 -12.41 -0.30
N LEU A 312 19.68 -12.17 0.37
CA LEU A 312 20.35 -10.89 0.40
C LEU A 312 20.81 -10.62 -1.02
N GLU A 313 20.02 -9.78 -1.70
CA GLU A 313 20.44 -9.23 -2.98
C GLU A 313 21.79 -8.53 -2.85
N ALA A 314 22.39 -8.33 -4.00
CA ALA A 314 23.58 -7.52 -4.15
C ALA A 314 23.57 -6.30 -3.22
N ASP A 315 24.67 -6.11 -2.55
CA ASP A 315 25.06 -4.97 -1.73
C ASP A 315 24.01 -3.86 -1.53
N GLY A 316 23.29 -3.87 -0.42
CA GLY A 316 22.47 -2.74 0.00
C GLY A 316 23.36 -1.53 0.30
N PHE A 317 22.92 -0.32 -0.04
CA PHE A 317 23.69 0.87 0.31
C PHE A 317 22.83 1.94 0.99
N PHE A 318 23.47 2.65 1.90
CA PHE A 318 22.98 3.90 2.47
C PHE A 318 23.80 5.04 1.89
N GLU A 319 23.14 6.08 1.41
CA GLU A 319 23.80 7.26 0.88
C GLU A 319 23.26 8.53 1.52
N ARG A 320 24.14 9.40 1.96
CA ARG A 320 23.83 10.74 2.44
C ARG A 320 24.61 11.74 1.60
N THR A 321 23.89 12.55 0.85
CA THR A 321 24.48 13.52 -0.07
C THR A 321 24.32 14.95 0.46
N ASP A 322 25.26 15.81 0.04
CA ASP A 322 25.22 17.25 0.26
C ASP A 322 25.13 17.68 1.73
N ASP A 323 25.71 16.84 2.63
CA ASP A 323 25.76 17.11 4.04
C ASP A 323 26.75 18.25 4.33
N ASN A 324 26.24 19.32 4.89
CA ASN A 324 27.06 20.47 5.27
C ASN A 324 27.80 20.28 6.61
N LEU A 325 27.51 19.20 7.33
CA LEU A 325 28.06 18.76 8.63
C LEU A 325 28.04 19.82 9.75
N THR A 326 27.86 21.08 9.49
CA THR A 326 27.70 22.18 10.46
C THR A 326 27.42 23.53 9.80
N ASN A 327 28.12 23.84 8.68
CA ASN A 327 28.04 25.17 8.07
C ASN A 327 28.42 25.10 6.58
N ASN A 328 27.61 25.71 5.72
CA ASN A 328 27.78 25.72 4.27
C ASN A 328 28.94 26.59 3.76
N SER A 329 29.41 27.54 4.54
CA SER A 329 30.48 28.46 4.13
C SER A 329 31.88 27.94 4.42
N ILE A 330 32.00 26.83 5.12
CA ILE A 330 33.28 26.31 5.63
C ILE A 330 33.76 25.13 4.80
N MET A 331 35.04 25.19 4.35
CA MET A 331 35.73 24.02 3.78
C MET A 331 36.14 23.08 4.87
N LYS A 332 35.78 21.83 4.76
CA LYS A 332 36.05 20.77 5.70
C LYS A 332 37.00 19.74 5.09
N HIS A 333 37.79 19.12 5.93
CA HIS A 333 38.64 17.99 5.57
C HIS A 333 38.37 16.85 6.55
N ILE A 334 38.07 15.67 6.00
CA ILE A 334 37.89 14.45 6.79
C ILE A 334 39.09 13.58 6.57
N ASN A 335 39.82 13.32 7.66
CA ASN A 335 41.02 12.47 7.66
C ASN A 335 40.65 11.03 7.97
N ARG A 336 39.62 10.82 8.78
CA ARG A 336 39.33 9.53 9.36
C ARG A 336 37.85 9.38 9.66
N ILE A 337 37.37 8.15 9.49
CA ILE A 337 36.03 7.73 9.89
C ILE A 337 36.19 6.56 10.87
N HIS A 338 35.65 6.70 12.07
CA HIS A 338 35.52 5.60 13.02
C HIS A 338 34.18 4.91 12.76
N VAL A 339 34.24 3.60 12.57
CA VAL A 339 33.08 2.79 12.16
C VAL A 339 32.80 1.76 13.25
N THR A 340 31.55 1.68 13.66
CA THR A 340 31.04 0.59 14.48
C THR A 340 30.03 -0.18 13.66
N ALA A 341 30.42 -1.36 13.22
CA ALA A 341 29.59 -2.22 12.37
C ALA A 341 29.77 -3.69 12.74
N LYS A 342 28.77 -4.49 12.37
CA LYS A 342 28.85 -5.95 12.35
C LYS A 342 28.86 -6.39 10.88
N GLY A 343 29.80 -7.26 10.52
CA GLY A 343 30.02 -7.65 9.13
C GLY A 343 30.82 -6.62 8.32
N THR A 344 31.33 -7.05 7.18
CA THR A 344 32.14 -6.23 6.29
C THR A 344 31.29 -5.24 5.53
N CYS A 345 31.71 -3.98 5.45
CA CYS A 345 31.09 -2.95 4.64
C CYS A 345 32.10 -2.18 3.80
N LYS A 346 31.63 -1.49 2.78
CA LYS A 346 32.43 -0.54 1.99
C LYS A 346 31.97 0.87 2.31
N LEU A 347 32.90 1.76 2.54
CA LEU A 347 32.63 3.17 2.75
C LEU A 347 33.23 3.97 1.61
N ALA A 348 32.49 4.89 1.07
CA ALA A 348 32.97 5.85 0.11
C ALA A 348 32.57 7.25 0.54
N ILE A 349 33.52 8.16 0.57
CA ILE A 349 33.26 9.57 0.91
C ILE A 349 33.87 10.48 -0.14
N THR A 350 33.08 11.45 -0.57
CA THR A 350 33.55 12.48 -1.50
C THR A 350 33.10 13.87 -1.04
N GLY A 351 33.95 14.85 -1.27
CA GLY A 351 33.65 16.25 -0.95
C GLY A 351 33.43 17.07 -2.20
N THR A 352 32.37 17.87 -2.21
CA THR A 352 32.06 18.80 -3.29
C THR A 352 32.13 20.25 -2.83
N LYS A 353 32.38 21.19 -3.74
CA LYS A 353 32.39 22.62 -3.46
C LYS A 353 31.02 23.23 -3.64
N ASN A 354 30.27 22.75 -4.64
CA ASN A 354 28.90 23.18 -4.95
C ASN A 354 27.95 21.99 -4.94
N LEU A 355 26.66 22.25 -4.77
CA LEU A 355 25.63 21.21 -4.80
C LEU A 355 25.48 20.55 -6.18
N SER A 356 25.80 21.29 -7.25
CA SER A 356 25.73 20.80 -8.63
C SER A 356 26.95 20.01 -9.07
N ASP A 357 28.00 19.92 -8.26
CA ASP A 357 29.23 19.19 -8.63
C ASP A 357 28.93 17.69 -8.71
N SER A 358 29.53 17.04 -9.70
CA SER A 358 29.42 15.58 -9.86
C SER A 358 30.09 14.86 -8.70
N LYS A 359 29.42 13.79 -8.21
CA LYS A 359 29.88 13.00 -7.07
C LYS A 359 30.56 11.75 -7.57
N SER A 360 31.85 11.60 -7.27
CA SER A 360 32.64 10.41 -7.60
C SER A 360 33.01 9.69 -6.31
N TYR A 361 32.65 8.43 -6.20
CA TYR A 361 32.90 7.61 -5.02
C TYR A 361 34.01 6.59 -5.27
N THR A 362 34.92 6.48 -4.30
CA THR A 362 35.93 5.41 -4.25
C THR A 362 35.69 4.59 -2.99
N ASP A 363 35.38 3.33 -3.18
CA ASP A 363 35.06 2.41 -2.10
C ASP A 363 36.31 2.03 -1.31
N ILE A 364 36.23 2.10 0.02
CA ILE A 364 37.24 1.60 0.97
C ILE A 364 36.56 0.50 1.79
N THR A 365 37.11 -0.71 1.72
CA THR A 365 36.58 -1.85 2.48
C THR A 365 36.91 -1.70 3.95
N PHE A 366 35.92 -1.92 4.81
CA PHE A 366 36.06 -1.96 6.26
C PHE A 366 35.66 -3.35 6.77
N ASN A 367 36.56 -3.99 7.49
CA ASN A 367 36.30 -5.26 8.16
C ASN A 367 36.38 -5.06 9.68
N PRO A 368 35.27 -5.17 10.42
CA PRO A 368 35.27 -4.91 11.87
C PRO A 368 36.13 -5.90 12.69
N ALA A 369 36.53 -7.03 12.11
CA ALA A 369 37.44 -7.98 12.78
C ALA A 369 38.90 -7.51 12.80
N THR A 370 39.30 -6.67 11.84
CA THR A 370 40.66 -6.19 11.68
C THR A 370 40.79 -4.67 11.79
N ASP A 371 39.75 -3.96 11.49
CA ASP A 371 39.78 -2.51 11.36
C ASP A 371 38.89 -1.86 12.44
N TYR A 372 39.31 -0.73 12.96
CA TYR A 372 38.49 0.11 13.85
C TYR A 372 38.25 1.51 13.28
N LYS A 373 38.83 1.80 12.13
CA LYS A 373 38.74 3.08 11.44
C LYS A 373 39.02 2.93 9.95
N VAL A 374 38.57 3.91 9.19
CA VAL A 374 38.96 4.10 7.79
C VAL A 374 39.65 5.44 7.65
N ASP A 375 40.89 5.43 7.17
CA ASP A 375 41.62 6.65 6.84
C ASP A 375 41.21 7.15 5.46
N THR A 376 40.82 8.42 5.36
CA THR A 376 40.40 9.09 4.15
C THR A 376 41.06 10.47 4.03
N ARG A 377 41.04 11.04 2.81
CA ARG A 377 41.61 12.40 2.58
C ARG A 377 40.68 13.19 1.72
N THR A 378 39.48 13.44 2.25
CA THR A 378 38.43 14.10 1.51
C THR A 378 38.19 15.52 1.98
N SER A 379 38.12 16.46 1.06
CA SER A 379 37.88 17.87 1.37
C SER A 379 36.70 18.42 0.54
N GLY A 380 35.84 19.20 1.15
CA GLY A 380 34.70 19.81 0.48
C GLY A 380 33.92 20.76 1.41
N ARG A 381 33.02 21.51 0.84
CA ARG A 381 32.00 22.26 1.59
C ARG A 381 30.85 21.34 1.96
N PHE A 382 30.48 20.47 1.03
CA PHE A 382 29.46 19.45 1.18
C PHE A 382 30.14 18.07 1.15
N MET A 383 29.74 17.22 2.06
CA MET A 383 30.26 15.86 2.14
C MET A 383 29.18 14.89 1.66
N ASN A 384 29.61 13.92 0.90
CA ASN A 384 28.75 12.88 0.37
C ASN A 384 29.31 11.54 0.85
N LEU A 385 28.51 10.78 1.55
CA LEU A 385 28.87 9.50 2.12
C LEU A 385 28.00 8.41 1.51
N ARG A 386 28.63 7.33 1.08
CA ARG A 386 27.95 6.07 0.74
C ARG A 386 28.53 4.95 1.58
N VAL A 387 27.67 4.18 2.20
CA VAL A 387 28.05 2.94 2.89
C VAL A 387 27.34 1.80 2.17
N THR A 388 28.12 0.90 1.61
CA THR A 388 27.62 -0.29 0.92
C THR A 388 27.86 -1.50 1.82
N MET A 389 26.80 -2.25 2.08
CA MET A 389 26.82 -3.41 2.95
C MET A 389 26.66 -4.67 2.11
N ASN A 390 27.56 -5.64 2.31
CA ASN A 390 27.44 -6.93 1.63
C ASN A 390 26.36 -7.76 2.31
N GLY A 391 25.28 -7.97 1.60
CA GLY A 391 24.12 -8.70 2.08
C GLY A 391 24.41 -10.13 2.57
N ALA A 392 25.42 -10.82 2.02
CA ALA A 392 25.75 -12.20 2.41
C ALA A 392 26.20 -12.35 3.87
N THR A 393 26.58 -11.26 4.54
CA THR A 393 27.10 -11.29 5.92
C THR A 393 26.13 -10.72 6.96
N ASN A 394 24.92 -10.38 6.57
CA ASN A 394 23.91 -9.72 7.41
C ASN A 394 24.53 -8.54 8.22
N PRO A 395 25.06 -7.53 7.53
CA PRO A 395 25.80 -6.45 8.15
C PRO A 395 24.88 -5.50 8.90
N GLU A 396 25.37 -4.97 10.00
CA GLU A 396 24.70 -3.96 10.80
C GLU A 396 25.62 -2.78 11.01
N LEU A 397 25.20 -1.58 10.63
CA LEU A 397 25.92 -0.34 10.87
C LEU A 397 25.32 0.38 12.07
N THR A 398 26.07 0.46 13.17
CA THR A 398 25.58 1.07 14.41
C THR A 398 25.97 2.53 14.52
N LYS A 399 27.20 2.89 14.11
CA LYS A 399 27.73 4.25 14.31
C LYS A 399 28.79 4.61 13.29
N LEU A 400 28.76 5.88 12.83
CA LEU A 400 29.84 6.54 12.11
C LEU A 400 30.24 7.80 12.86
N GLN A 401 31.53 7.99 13.08
CA GLN A 401 32.09 9.19 13.68
C GLN A 401 33.21 9.73 12.81
N PHE A 402 33.17 11.02 12.49
CA PHE A 402 34.11 11.67 11.57
C PHE A 402 35.09 12.55 12.31
N ASP A 403 36.38 12.42 11.98
CA ASP A 403 37.40 13.37 12.37
C ASP A 403 37.46 14.52 11.35
N ILE A 404 36.81 15.63 11.70
CA ILE A 404 36.67 16.79 10.83
C ILE A 404 37.64 17.89 11.20
N LYS A 405 38.34 18.38 10.20
CA LYS A 405 39.24 19.57 10.35
C LYS A 405 38.70 20.69 9.45
N VAL A 406 38.50 21.85 10.02
CA VAL A 406 38.20 23.06 9.27
C VAL A 406 39.46 23.55 8.58
N ILE A 407 39.41 23.76 7.25
CA ILE A 407 40.57 24.18 6.46
C ILE A 407 40.50 25.66 6.13
N GLY A 408 39.33 26.26 6.00
CA GLY A 408 39.17 27.68 5.67
C GLY A 408 37.70 28.10 5.60
N VAL A 409 37.53 29.39 5.74
CA VAL A 409 36.25 30.08 5.52
C VAL A 409 36.41 30.94 4.27
N ARG A 410 35.55 30.83 3.29
CA ARG A 410 35.47 31.74 2.15
C ARG A 410 34.07 32.33 2.05
#